data_62ddb9076add02235fb2252c11601cb6
#
_entry.id   62ddb9076add02235fb2252c11601cb6
#
_cell.length_a   1.000
_cell.length_b   1.000
_cell.length_c   1.000
_cell.angle_alpha   90.00
_cell.angle_beta   90.00
_cell.angle_gamma   90.00
#
_symmetry.space_group_name_H-M   'P 1'
#
loop_
_entity.id
_entity.type
_entity.pdbx_description
1 polymer ?
#
loop_
_entity_poly.entity_id
_entity_poly.type
_entity_poly.pdbx_seq_one_letter_code
_entity_poly.pdbx_strand_id
1 'polypeptide(L)'
;MITMKKAIAAVIAVTLVNGFFSTTMFNEYKGMYSDKIERLESENSELRDELSHYDEYGIVVDVTMYQPNTIQCDDTPDITADGTKIRISKASNYKFVALSRNLLKRWGGPFDYGDFILLKGADKKSGVYQVRDTMNKRFVNQIDILASPGVSPYKFQKAPIVKTNL
;
A
#
# COMPACT_ATOMS: atom_id res chain seq x y z
N MET A 1 -39.94 26.36 -56.90
CA MET A 1 -40.29 27.24 -55.76
C MET A 1 -40.79 26.34 -54.60
N ILE A 2 -40.02 26.22 -53.51
CA ILE A 2 -40.43 25.45 -52.33
C ILE A 2 -41.52 26.23 -51.60
N THR A 3 -42.67 25.63 -51.40
CA THR A 3 -43.78 26.32 -50.71
C THR A 3 -43.39 26.51 -49.21
N MET A 4 -43.77 27.64 -48.63
CA MET A 4 -43.49 28.02 -47.25
C MET A 4 -43.86 26.90 -46.26
N LYS A 5 -44.92 26.15 -46.54
CA LYS A 5 -45.35 24.97 -45.76
C LYS A 5 -44.30 23.84 -45.77
N LYS A 6 -43.60 23.56 -46.87
CA LYS A 6 -42.55 22.57 -46.99
C LYS A 6 -41.31 22.99 -46.24
N ALA A 7 -40.99 24.29 -46.27
CA ALA A 7 -39.84 24.85 -45.52
C ALA A 7 -40.07 24.74 -43.99
N ILE A 8 -41.28 25.09 -43.51
CA ILE A 8 -41.62 24.96 -42.08
C ILE A 8 -41.58 23.49 -41.62
N ALA A 9 -42.15 22.57 -42.41
CA ALA A 9 -42.07 21.15 -42.09
C ALA A 9 -40.64 20.59 -42.01
N ALA A 10 -39.79 21.05 -42.90
CA ALA A 10 -38.33 20.68 -42.88
C ALA A 10 -37.65 21.19 -41.63
N VAL A 11 -37.89 22.44 -41.22
CA VAL A 11 -37.30 22.99 -39.97
C VAL A 11 -37.79 22.25 -38.73
N ILE A 12 -39.08 21.93 -38.65
CA ILE A 12 -39.62 21.14 -37.52
C ILE A 12 -39.01 19.76 -37.51
N ALA A 13 -38.85 19.10 -38.64
CA ALA A 13 -38.24 17.78 -38.69
C ALA A 13 -36.77 17.81 -38.22
N VAL A 14 -36.02 18.79 -38.62
CA VAL A 14 -34.61 18.95 -38.21
C VAL A 14 -34.49 19.23 -36.69
N THR A 15 -35.35 20.08 -36.15
CA THR A 15 -35.35 20.35 -34.69
C THR A 15 -35.75 19.15 -33.87
N LEU A 16 -36.73 18.34 -34.31
CA LEU A 16 -37.12 17.10 -33.64
C LEU A 16 -36.03 16.04 -33.69
N VAL A 17 -35.35 15.88 -34.82
CA VAL A 17 -34.24 14.96 -35.00
C VAL A 17 -33.07 15.35 -34.09
N ASN A 18 -32.69 16.65 -34.08
CA ASN A 18 -31.61 17.14 -33.21
C ASN A 18 -31.96 17.00 -31.71
N GLY A 19 -33.22 17.28 -31.33
CA GLY A 19 -33.66 17.08 -29.95
C GLY A 19 -33.66 15.62 -29.55
N PHE A 20 -34.09 14.71 -30.41
CA PHE A 20 -34.07 13.27 -30.17
C PHE A 20 -32.62 12.75 -30.06
N PHE A 21 -31.76 13.18 -30.97
CA PHE A 21 -30.33 12.78 -30.95
C PHE A 21 -29.61 13.29 -29.68
N SER A 22 -29.89 14.52 -29.26
CA SER A 22 -29.35 15.10 -28.03
C SER A 22 -29.82 14.34 -26.77
N THR A 23 -31.11 13.99 -26.68
CA THR A 23 -31.62 13.21 -25.53
C THR A 23 -31.11 11.78 -25.51
N THR A 24 -30.94 11.15 -26.67
CA THR A 24 -30.39 9.79 -26.76
C THR A 24 -28.93 9.78 -26.32
N MET A 25 -28.09 10.70 -26.82
CA MET A 25 -26.70 10.86 -26.38
C MET A 25 -26.61 11.15 -24.89
N PHE A 26 -27.44 12.04 -24.36
CA PHE A 26 -27.46 12.33 -22.91
C PHE A 26 -27.78 11.11 -22.07
N ASN A 27 -28.78 10.30 -22.46
CA ASN A 27 -29.13 9.09 -21.74
C ASN A 27 -28.04 8.02 -21.81
N GLU A 28 -27.37 7.89 -22.93
CA GLU A 28 -26.23 6.99 -23.10
C GLU A 28 -25.06 7.40 -22.20
N TYR A 29 -24.68 8.68 -22.17
CA TYR A 29 -23.68 9.19 -21.25
C TYR A 29 -24.07 8.96 -19.78
N LYS A 30 -25.32 9.24 -19.43
CA LYS A 30 -25.84 9.03 -18.07
C LYS A 30 -25.73 7.56 -17.66
N GLY A 31 -26.10 6.62 -18.54
CA GLY A 31 -25.93 5.18 -18.32
C GLY A 31 -24.48 4.81 -18.07
N MET A 32 -23.57 5.24 -18.95
CA MET A 32 -22.15 4.96 -18.84
C MET A 32 -21.51 5.49 -17.52
N TYR A 33 -21.94 6.69 -17.07
CA TYR A 33 -21.47 7.22 -15.79
C TYR A 33 -22.07 6.50 -14.60
N SER A 34 -23.34 6.08 -14.68
CA SER A 34 -23.99 5.27 -13.64
C SER A 34 -23.28 3.94 -13.44
N ASP A 35 -23.00 3.22 -14.52
CA ASP A 35 -22.29 1.93 -14.47
C ASP A 35 -20.85 2.10 -13.91
N LYS A 36 -20.19 3.20 -14.27
CA LYS A 36 -18.86 3.51 -13.75
C LYS A 36 -18.89 3.83 -12.26
N ILE A 37 -19.89 4.57 -11.79
CA ILE A 37 -20.08 4.88 -10.36
C ILE A 37 -20.33 3.58 -9.58
N GLU A 38 -21.25 2.74 -10.02
CA GLU A 38 -21.56 1.46 -9.37
C GLU A 38 -20.32 0.56 -9.27
N ARG A 39 -19.55 0.47 -10.35
CA ARG A 39 -18.28 -0.27 -10.34
C ARG A 39 -17.27 0.30 -9.35
N LEU A 40 -17.11 1.62 -9.29
CA LEU A 40 -16.18 2.26 -8.35
C LEU A 40 -16.65 2.13 -6.89
N GLU A 41 -17.94 2.12 -6.64
CA GLU A 41 -18.52 1.87 -5.31
C GLU A 41 -18.28 0.44 -4.86
N SER A 42 -18.44 -0.55 -5.77
CA SER A 42 -18.13 -1.95 -5.50
C SER A 42 -16.63 -2.14 -5.18
N GLU A 43 -15.76 -1.59 -6.00
CA GLU A 43 -14.30 -1.65 -5.79
C GLU A 43 -13.89 -0.98 -4.47
N ASN A 44 -14.49 0.15 -4.11
CA ASN A 44 -14.27 0.81 -2.82
C ASN A 44 -14.76 -0.02 -1.63
N SER A 45 -15.87 -0.75 -1.78
CA SER A 45 -16.38 -1.65 -0.74
C SER A 45 -15.41 -2.82 -0.52
N GLU A 46 -14.97 -3.47 -1.59
CA GLU A 46 -13.99 -4.56 -1.51
C GLU A 46 -12.68 -4.11 -0.87
N LEU A 47 -12.16 -2.94 -1.27
CA LEU A 47 -10.94 -2.38 -0.69
C LEU A 47 -11.10 -2.02 0.81
N ARG A 48 -12.28 -1.57 1.22
CA ARG A 48 -12.57 -1.29 2.63
C ARG A 48 -12.66 -2.57 3.46
N ASP A 49 -13.24 -3.62 2.92
CA ASP A 49 -13.35 -4.91 3.58
C ASP A 49 -11.96 -5.56 3.71
N GLU A 50 -11.13 -5.49 2.66
CA GLU A 50 -9.73 -5.90 2.71
C GLU A 50 -8.95 -5.09 3.76
N LEU A 51 -9.11 -3.78 3.80
CA LEU A 51 -8.45 -2.91 4.77
C LEU A 51 -8.87 -3.23 6.21
N SER A 52 -10.16 -3.51 6.45
CA SER A 52 -10.68 -3.88 7.77
C SER A 52 -10.11 -5.22 8.24
N HIS A 53 -9.98 -6.19 7.32
CA HIS A 53 -9.33 -7.45 7.60
C HIS A 53 -7.86 -7.26 8.02
N TYR A 54 -7.12 -6.38 7.36
CA TYR A 54 -5.74 -6.05 7.76
C TYR A 54 -5.66 -5.35 9.11
N ASP A 55 -6.63 -4.53 9.47
CA ASP A 55 -6.65 -3.86 10.77
C ASP A 55 -7.02 -4.82 11.92
N GLU A 56 -7.84 -5.84 11.66
CA GLU A 56 -8.28 -6.82 12.65
C GLU A 56 -7.21 -7.89 12.95
N TYR A 57 -6.43 -8.32 11.96
CA TYR A 57 -5.46 -9.41 12.08
C TYR A 57 -4.00 -8.98 12.10
N GLY A 58 -3.72 -7.68 12.15
CA GLY A 58 -2.37 -7.16 12.25
C GLY A 58 -1.72 -7.48 13.60
N ILE A 59 -0.43 -7.86 13.58
CA ILE A 59 0.34 -8.01 14.82
C ILE A 59 0.84 -6.64 15.25
N VAL A 60 0.48 -6.24 16.46
CA VAL A 60 0.92 -4.95 17.02
C VAL A 60 2.34 -5.07 17.55
N VAL A 61 3.22 -4.16 17.08
CA VAL A 61 4.64 -4.13 17.43
C VAL A 61 5.11 -2.73 17.81
N ASP A 62 6.21 -2.65 18.53
CA ASP A 62 7.00 -1.43 18.64
C ASP A 62 7.96 -1.34 17.45
N VAL A 63 8.13 -0.15 16.91
CA VAL A 63 8.99 0.14 15.75
C VAL A 63 10.14 1.01 16.16
N THR A 64 11.34 0.56 15.92
CA THR A 64 12.57 1.33 16.08
C THR A 64 13.39 1.29 14.79
N MET A 65 14.63 1.74 14.81
CA MET A 65 15.52 1.68 13.69
C MET A 65 16.92 1.26 14.14
N TYR A 66 17.63 0.58 13.27
CA TYR A 66 19.04 0.29 13.47
C TYR A 66 19.90 0.78 12.30
N GLN A 67 21.13 1.08 12.58
CA GLN A 67 22.15 1.42 11.59
C GLN A 67 23.16 0.28 11.50
N PRO A 68 23.61 -0.08 10.29
CA PRO A 68 24.59 -1.15 10.11
C PRO A 68 25.97 -0.69 10.54
N ASN A 69 26.24 -0.79 11.84
CA ASN A 69 27.52 -0.48 12.46
C ASN A 69 27.83 -1.52 13.55
N THR A 70 29.09 -1.60 13.96
CA THR A 70 29.59 -2.58 14.96
C THR A 70 29.08 -2.37 16.38
N ILE A 71 28.42 -1.24 16.67
CA ILE A 71 27.79 -0.97 17.98
C ILE A 71 26.41 -1.63 18.07
N GLN A 72 25.68 -1.68 16.95
CA GLN A 72 24.30 -2.16 16.87
C GLN A 72 24.19 -3.57 16.24
N CYS A 73 25.17 -3.95 15.42
CA CYS A 73 25.25 -5.24 14.75
C CYS A 73 26.45 -6.05 15.28
N ASP A 74 26.61 -7.25 14.75
CA ASP A 74 27.81 -8.07 14.93
C ASP A 74 29.01 -7.53 14.12
N ASP A 75 30.06 -8.36 14.00
CA ASP A 75 31.30 -8.01 13.30
C ASP A 75 31.11 -7.84 11.76
N THR A 76 29.95 -8.16 11.22
CA THR A 76 29.61 -8.09 9.79
C THR A 76 28.40 -7.19 9.51
N PRO A 77 28.46 -5.88 9.84
CA PRO A 77 27.30 -4.98 9.73
C PRO A 77 26.76 -4.78 8.31
N ASP A 78 27.50 -5.19 7.29
CA ASP A 78 27.09 -5.17 5.88
C ASP A 78 26.40 -6.46 5.42
N ILE A 79 26.15 -7.42 6.33
CA ILE A 79 25.45 -8.68 6.05
C ILE A 79 24.29 -8.84 7.03
N THR A 80 23.07 -9.01 6.51
CA THR A 80 21.89 -9.27 7.33
C THR A 80 21.85 -10.73 7.83
N ALA A 81 21.01 -11.04 8.81
CA ALA A 81 20.91 -12.38 9.41
C ALA A 81 20.52 -13.49 8.41
N ASP A 82 19.92 -13.16 7.28
CA ASP A 82 19.62 -14.10 6.19
C ASP A 82 20.76 -14.22 5.16
N GLY A 83 21.91 -13.52 5.38
CA GLY A 83 23.07 -13.52 4.50
C GLY A 83 23.03 -12.49 3.36
N THR A 84 22.02 -11.63 3.31
CA THR A 84 21.94 -10.60 2.27
C THR A 84 22.98 -9.51 2.49
N LYS A 85 23.82 -9.24 1.49
CA LYS A 85 24.81 -8.17 1.53
C LYS A 85 24.20 -6.83 1.19
N ILE A 86 24.48 -5.81 2.00
CA ILE A 86 23.98 -4.45 1.83
C ILE A 86 25.11 -3.44 1.63
N ARG A 87 24.80 -2.30 1.00
CA ARG A 87 25.68 -1.15 0.96
C ARG A 87 25.30 -0.20 2.10
N ILE A 88 26.14 -0.10 3.13
CA ILE A 88 25.89 0.65 4.37
C ILE A 88 25.41 2.09 4.09
N SER A 89 26.07 2.83 3.20
CA SER A 89 25.69 4.21 2.87
C SER A 89 24.31 4.37 2.21
N LYS A 90 23.73 3.27 1.70
CA LYS A 90 22.40 3.22 1.04
C LYS A 90 21.41 2.33 1.79
N ALA A 91 21.68 2.01 3.05
CA ALA A 91 20.89 1.06 3.83
C ALA A 91 19.40 1.37 3.84
N SER A 92 19.01 2.63 4.01
CA SER A 92 17.58 3.04 3.99
C SER A 92 16.85 2.74 2.68
N ASN A 93 17.55 2.59 1.55
CA ASN A 93 16.92 2.36 0.25
C ASN A 93 16.42 0.92 0.07
N TYR A 94 16.95 -0.03 0.86
CA TYR A 94 16.57 -1.44 0.74
C TYR A 94 15.18 -1.75 1.30
N LYS A 95 14.65 -0.91 2.17
CA LYS A 95 13.39 -1.18 2.86
C LYS A 95 13.40 -2.53 3.59
N PHE A 96 14.51 -2.85 4.25
CA PHE A 96 14.67 -4.05 5.05
C PHE A 96 14.30 -3.79 6.51
N VAL A 97 13.88 -4.86 7.17
CA VAL A 97 13.49 -4.83 8.58
C VAL A 97 14.04 -6.06 9.32
N ALA A 98 14.49 -5.85 10.55
CA ALA A 98 14.79 -6.90 11.52
C ALA A 98 13.55 -7.15 12.38
N LEU A 99 13.21 -8.41 12.62
CA LEU A 99 12.13 -8.80 13.52
C LEU A 99 12.66 -9.36 14.82
N SER A 100 11.95 -9.09 15.92
CA SER A 100 12.17 -9.82 17.18
C SER A 100 11.90 -11.32 16.97
N ARG A 101 12.64 -12.17 17.71
CA ARG A 101 12.65 -13.61 17.45
C ARG A 101 11.28 -14.27 17.52
N ASN A 102 10.43 -13.84 18.45
CA ASN A 102 9.06 -14.38 18.61
C ASN A 102 8.16 -14.13 17.38
N LEU A 103 8.53 -13.27 16.48
CA LEU A 103 7.82 -13.01 15.22
C LEU A 103 8.32 -13.87 14.04
N LEU A 104 9.48 -14.53 14.17
CA LEU A 104 10.08 -15.34 13.12
C LEU A 104 9.71 -16.82 13.24
N LYS A 105 9.40 -17.47 12.11
CA LYS A 105 8.98 -18.89 12.02
C LYS A 105 9.92 -19.85 12.72
N ARG A 106 11.23 -19.65 12.61
CA ARG A 106 12.22 -20.50 13.26
C ARG A 106 12.12 -20.51 14.80
N TRP A 107 11.36 -19.58 15.38
CA TRP A 107 11.04 -19.50 16.81
C TRP A 107 9.53 -19.49 17.10
N GLY A 108 8.72 -19.99 16.15
CA GLY A 108 7.27 -20.16 16.32
C GLY A 108 6.41 -18.97 15.91
N GLY A 109 6.99 -17.92 15.33
CA GLY A 109 6.26 -16.76 14.83
C GLY A 109 5.69 -16.95 13.42
N PRO A 110 4.93 -15.96 12.90
CA PRO A 110 4.25 -16.08 11.61
C PRO A 110 5.11 -15.71 10.38
N PHE A 111 6.21 -14.97 10.57
CA PHE A 111 7.01 -14.44 9.49
C PHE A 111 8.28 -15.25 9.21
N ASP A 112 8.75 -15.22 7.98
CA ASP A 112 10.02 -15.81 7.57
C ASP A 112 10.92 -14.76 6.91
N TYR A 113 12.22 -15.06 6.80
CA TYR A 113 13.11 -14.24 5.98
C TYR A 113 12.63 -14.24 4.54
N GLY A 114 12.66 -13.08 3.91
CA GLY A 114 12.14 -12.86 2.56
C GLY A 114 10.69 -12.43 2.49
N ASP A 115 9.89 -12.66 3.55
CA ASP A 115 8.51 -12.19 3.59
C ASP A 115 8.44 -10.66 3.50
N PHE A 116 7.37 -10.15 2.90
CA PHE A 116 7.05 -8.74 2.93
C PHE A 116 6.01 -8.45 4.00
N ILE A 117 6.19 -7.36 4.71
CA ILE A 117 5.26 -6.85 5.70
C ILE A 117 4.81 -5.44 5.35
N LEU A 118 3.54 -5.15 5.54
CA LEU A 118 2.99 -3.81 5.52
C LEU A 118 2.98 -3.26 6.95
N LEU A 119 3.77 -2.21 7.19
CA LEU A 119 3.77 -1.45 8.45
C LEU A 119 2.81 -0.28 8.32
N LYS A 120 1.88 -0.16 9.27
CA LYS A 120 0.94 0.96 9.38
C LYS A 120 1.19 1.74 10.69
N GLY A 121 0.66 2.95 10.79
CA GLY A 121 0.70 3.74 12.03
C GLY A 121 2.08 4.26 12.46
N ALA A 122 3.06 4.28 11.55
CA ALA A 122 4.41 4.79 11.80
C ALA A 122 4.71 6.06 10.97
N ASP A 123 3.73 6.92 10.79
CA ASP A 123 3.81 8.18 10.01
C ASP A 123 4.50 7.96 8.65
N LYS A 124 5.51 8.78 8.36
CA LYS A 124 6.32 8.71 7.13
C LYS A 124 7.14 7.42 6.99
N LYS A 125 7.18 6.58 8.02
CA LYS A 125 7.84 5.27 8.02
C LYS A 125 6.88 4.12 7.72
N SER A 126 5.58 4.39 7.65
CA SER A 126 4.59 3.42 7.17
C SER A 126 4.91 3.00 5.73
N GLY A 127 4.65 1.73 5.41
CA GLY A 127 4.92 1.20 4.08
C GLY A 127 5.36 -0.26 4.10
N VAL A 128 5.73 -0.76 2.94
CA VAL A 128 6.15 -2.15 2.77
C VAL A 128 7.65 -2.30 3.04
N TYR A 129 7.98 -3.34 3.81
CA TYR A 129 9.34 -3.71 4.18
C TYR A 129 9.55 -5.21 3.96
N GLN A 130 10.77 -5.60 3.66
CA GLN A 130 11.15 -7.01 3.54
C GLN A 130 11.90 -7.48 4.79
N VAL A 131 11.49 -8.62 5.33
CA VAL A 131 12.14 -9.26 6.48
C VAL A 131 13.46 -9.87 6.05
N ARG A 132 14.58 -9.31 6.53
CA ARG A 132 15.93 -9.76 6.16
C ARG A 132 16.85 -9.95 7.37
N ASP A 133 16.38 -9.54 8.55
CA ASP A 133 17.25 -9.54 9.72
C ASP A 133 16.50 -9.95 11.01
N THR A 134 17.23 -10.21 12.08
CA THR A 134 16.69 -10.61 13.37
C THR A 134 17.27 -9.77 14.49
N MET A 135 16.43 -9.45 15.45
CA MET A 135 16.81 -8.71 16.64
C MET A 135 17.38 -9.61 17.75
N ASN A 136 18.07 -9.01 18.71
CA ASN A 136 18.52 -9.69 19.90
C ASN A 136 17.32 -10.31 20.66
N LYS A 137 17.52 -11.49 21.28
CA LYS A 137 16.49 -12.27 21.98
C LYS A 137 15.74 -11.53 23.11
N ARG A 138 16.30 -10.42 23.63
CA ARG A 138 15.67 -9.59 24.66
C ARG A 138 14.47 -8.78 24.16
N PHE A 139 14.36 -8.57 22.86
CA PHE A 139 13.27 -7.82 22.25
C PHE A 139 12.10 -8.77 21.89
N VAL A 140 10.89 -8.33 22.20
CA VAL A 140 9.64 -9.07 21.97
C VAL A 140 8.63 -8.12 21.32
N ASN A 141 7.90 -8.58 20.31
CA ASN A 141 6.93 -7.79 19.55
C ASN A 141 7.51 -6.43 19.09
N GLN A 142 8.71 -6.46 18.57
CA GLN A 142 9.39 -5.27 18.08
C GLN A 142 10.00 -5.53 16.71
N ILE A 143 10.07 -4.46 15.92
CA ILE A 143 10.76 -4.45 14.65
C ILE A 143 11.76 -3.29 14.58
N ASP A 144 12.86 -3.49 13.89
CA ASP A 144 13.88 -2.47 13.63
C ASP A 144 14.02 -2.23 12.13
N ILE A 145 13.74 -1.00 11.69
CA ILE A 145 13.89 -0.61 10.30
C ILE A 145 15.35 -0.31 10.01
N LEU A 146 15.92 -0.94 8.98
CA LEU A 146 17.28 -0.67 8.51
C LEU A 146 17.40 0.78 7.99
N ALA A 147 18.32 1.54 8.55
CA ALA A 147 18.56 2.93 8.21
C ALA A 147 20.02 3.22 7.86
N SER A 148 20.24 4.14 6.93
CA SER A 148 21.59 4.61 6.61
C SER A 148 22.20 5.39 7.78
N PRO A 149 23.53 5.42 7.90
CA PRO A 149 24.22 6.28 8.87
C PRO A 149 23.76 7.74 8.77
N GLY A 150 23.62 8.40 9.92
CA GLY A 150 23.17 9.80 10.01
C GLY A 150 21.66 10.01 10.06
N VAL A 151 20.84 8.96 9.91
CA VAL A 151 19.39 9.05 10.16
C VAL A 151 19.16 9.21 11.65
N SER A 152 18.40 10.25 12.06
CA SER A 152 18.04 10.46 13.45
C SER A 152 17.20 9.32 13.99
N PRO A 153 17.45 8.82 15.21
CA PRO A 153 16.67 7.78 15.84
C PRO A 153 15.19 8.15 15.95
N TYR A 154 14.33 7.15 15.76
CA TYR A 154 12.88 7.27 15.95
C TYR A 154 12.31 6.01 16.61
N LYS A 155 11.15 6.18 17.24
CA LYS A 155 10.38 5.08 17.82
C LYS A 155 8.90 5.36 17.62
N PHE A 156 8.16 4.32 17.22
CA PHE A 156 6.70 4.29 17.21
C PHE A 156 6.23 3.12 18.08
N GLN A 157 5.15 3.30 18.81
CA GLN A 157 4.58 2.27 19.66
C GLN A 157 3.26 1.78 19.09
N LYS A 158 2.97 0.49 19.28
CA LYS A 158 1.70 -0.13 18.90
C LYS A 158 1.33 0.06 17.40
N ALA A 159 2.30 -0.10 16.53
CA ALA A 159 2.10 -0.06 15.10
C ALA A 159 1.73 -1.46 14.58
N PRO A 160 0.63 -1.64 13.84
CA PRO A 160 0.28 -2.94 13.27
C PRO A 160 1.17 -3.27 12.06
N ILE A 161 1.58 -4.54 11.99
CA ILE A 161 2.24 -5.14 10.83
C ILE A 161 1.42 -6.32 10.31
N VAL A 162 1.34 -6.43 9.00
CA VAL A 162 0.62 -7.51 8.31
C VAL A 162 1.53 -8.14 7.26
N LYS A 163 1.46 -9.46 7.10
CA LYS A 163 2.12 -10.12 5.98
C LYS A 163 1.41 -9.73 4.68
N THR A 164 2.17 -9.32 3.66
CA THR A 164 1.62 -8.98 2.35
C THR A 164 2.30 -9.79 1.25
N ASN A 165 1.54 -10.13 0.24
CA ASN A 165 2.05 -10.76 -0.98
C ASN A 165 2.27 -9.66 -2.02
N LEU A 166 3.52 -9.43 -2.39
CA LEU A 166 3.89 -8.56 -3.52
C LEU A 166 4.09 -9.41 -4.76
#